data_ca7aa18f1b46906c9926762b24fe3c19
#
_entry.id   ca7aa18f1b46906c9926762b24fe3c19
#
_cell.length_a   1.000
_cell.length_b   1.000
_cell.length_c   1.000
_cell.angle_alpha   90.00
_cell.angle_beta   90.00
_cell.angle_gamma   90.00
#
_symmetry.space_group_name_H-M   'P 1'
#
loop_
_entity.id
_entity.type
_entity.pdbx_description
1 polymer ?
#
loop_
_entity_poly.entity_id
_entity_poly.type
_entity_poly.pdbx_seq_one_letter_code
_entity_poly.pdbx_strand_id
1 'polypeptide(L)'
;MYDSENLEHNWTQLRADLMKRFGKKPDMNAILFLIGIQELGMGIREFTKEEKQDLMHIATCRVFSLSGFYKFTGRDEEGWPHFEAVKPIPFANLKEQEKMLKWHVIEYFNRADE
;
A
#
# COMPACT_ATOMS: atom_id res chain seq x y z
N MET A 1 -6.95 -19.03 -2.08
CA MET A 1 -5.98 -18.25 -2.84
C MET A 1 -4.81 -17.77 -2.00
N TYR A 2 -5.08 -17.07 -0.91
CA TYR A 2 -4.02 -16.65 0.00
C TYR A 2 -3.95 -17.62 1.17
N ASP A 3 -2.76 -18.21 1.38
CA ASP A 3 -2.52 -19.07 2.52
C ASP A 3 -2.49 -18.20 3.77
N SER A 4 -3.51 -18.31 4.61
CA SER A 4 -3.69 -17.45 5.78
C SER A 4 -2.52 -17.55 6.78
N GLU A 5 -1.97 -18.75 6.94
CA GLU A 5 -0.89 -18.98 7.89
C GLU A 5 0.39 -18.30 7.43
N ASN A 6 0.78 -18.50 6.16
CA ASN A 6 1.94 -17.85 5.57
C ASN A 6 1.73 -16.35 5.46
N LEU A 7 0.54 -15.91 5.12
CA LEU A 7 0.22 -14.49 4.99
C LEU A 7 0.42 -13.77 6.31
N GLU A 8 -0.11 -14.30 7.41
CA GLU A 8 0.02 -13.67 8.72
C GLU A 8 1.47 -13.69 9.21
N HIS A 9 2.20 -14.77 8.93
CA HIS A 9 3.62 -14.83 9.25
C HIS A 9 4.40 -13.74 8.50
N ASN A 10 4.18 -13.62 7.20
CA ASN A 10 4.87 -12.64 6.37
C ASN A 10 4.49 -11.22 6.74
N TRP A 11 3.23 -11.00 7.09
CA TRP A 11 2.75 -9.70 7.55
C TRP A 11 3.43 -9.28 8.87
N THR A 12 3.51 -10.21 9.81
CA THR A 12 4.19 -9.97 11.09
C THR A 12 5.66 -9.64 10.87
N GLN A 13 6.31 -10.38 9.96
CA GLN A 13 7.72 -10.16 9.64
C GLN A 13 7.93 -8.78 9.00
N LEU A 14 7.07 -8.39 8.08
CA LEU A 14 7.13 -7.07 7.46
C LEU A 14 7.00 -5.97 8.51
N ARG A 15 6.04 -6.09 9.41
CA ARG A 15 5.85 -5.09 10.46
C ARG A 15 7.05 -5.00 11.39
N ALA A 16 7.68 -6.14 11.71
CA ALA A 16 8.89 -6.17 12.53
C ALA A 16 10.05 -5.47 11.83
N ASP A 17 10.21 -5.69 10.52
CA ASP A 17 11.26 -5.05 9.74
C ASP A 17 11.04 -3.52 9.67
N LEU A 18 9.80 -3.10 9.49
CA LEU A 18 9.48 -1.67 9.47
C LEU A 18 9.67 -1.02 10.85
N MET A 19 9.41 -1.77 11.92
CA MET A 19 9.66 -1.29 13.27
C MET A 19 11.13 -0.96 13.48
N LYS A 20 12.03 -1.78 12.94
CA LYS A 20 13.48 -1.53 13.02
C LYS A 20 13.87 -0.25 12.33
N ARG A 21 13.22 0.08 11.21
CA ARG A 21 13.50 1.28 10.42
C ARG A 21 12.91 2.55 11.03
N PHE A 22 11.72 2.47 11.61
CA PHE A 22 10.95 3.65 12.02
C PHE A 22 10.72 3.76 13.52
N GLY A 23 11.20 2.79 14.31
CA GLY A 23 11.10 2.83 15.77
C GLY A 23 9.77 2.45 16.35
N LYS A 24 8.75 2.26 15.54
CA LYS A 24 7.41 1.85 15.97
C LYS A 24 6.90 0.76 15.04
N LYS A 25 6.13 -0.18 15.61
CA LYS A 25 5.49 -1.23 14.82
C LYS A 25 4.25 -0.66 14.15
N PRO A 26 4.27 -0.44 12.83
CA PRO A 26 3.18 0.24 12.14
C PRO A 26 1.98 -0.67 11.92
N ASP A 27 0.77 -0.09 11.98
CA ASP A 27 -0.44 -0.78 11.55
C ASP A 27 -0.63 -0.57 10.04
N MET A 28 -1.72 -1.14 9.50
CA MET A 28 -2.00 -1.03 8.07
C MET A 28 -2.08 0.42 7.59
N ASN A 29 -2.74 1.29 8.34
CA ASN A 29 -2.89 2.68 7.95
C ASN A 29 -1.53 3.39 7.89
N ALA A 30 -0.67 3.15 8.87
CA ALA A 30 0.67 3.73 8.88
C ALA A 30 1.49 3.22 7.70
N ILE A 31 1.38 1.94 7.38
CA ILE A 31 2.11 1.35 6.24
C ILE A 31 1.62 1.95 4.93
N LEU A 32 0.31 2.09 4.74
CA LEU A 32 -0.23 2.70 3.53
C LEU A 32 0.22 4.15 3.39
N PHE A 33 0.26 4.88 4.50
CA PHE A 33 0.76 6.25 4.49
C PHE A 33 2.23 6.30 4.03
N LEU A 34 3.07 5.40 4.54
CA LEU A 34 4.48 5.32 4.13
C LEU A 34 4.62 5.00 2.63
N ILE A 35 3.82 4.07 2.13
CA ILE A 35 3.82 3.75 0.70
C ILE A 35 3.41 4.97 -0.11
N GLY A 36 2.37 5.68 0.34
CA GLY A 36 1.90 6.89 -0.35
C GLY A 36 2.98 7.95 -0.44
N ILE A 37 3.71 8.18 0.65
CA ILE A 37 4.82 9.14 0.68
C ILE A 37 5.89 8.71 -0.33
N GLN A 38 6.22 7.42 -0.37
CA GLN A 38 7.22 6.90 -1.29
C GLN A 38 6.78 7.08 -2.74
N GLU A 39 5.52 6.80 -3.04
CA GLU A 39 5.00 6.94 -4.41
C GLU A 39 4.90 8.39 -4.84
N LEU A 40 4.62 9.31 -3.92
CA LEU A 40 4.63 10.74 -4.22
C LEU A 40 6.05 11.21 -4.57
N GLY A 41 7.06 10.71 -3.85
CA GLY A 41 8.46 10.97 -4.18
C GLY A 41 8.97 12.36 -3.80
N MET A 42 8.25 13.09 -2.95
CA MET A 42 8.63 14.43 -2.52
C MET A 42 9.22 14.50 -1.12
N GLY A 43 9.54 13.34 -0.55
CA GLY A 43 10.08 13.26 0.80
C GLY A 43 9.01 13.42 1.87
N ILE A 44 9.46 13.36 3.12
CA ILE A 44 8.57 13.50 4.27
C ILE A 44 8.38 14.98 4.57
N ARG A 45 7.12 15.39 4.69
CA ARG A 45 6.75 16.76 5.05
C ARG A 45 5.47 16.72 5.86
N GLU A 46 4.98 17.86 6.32
CA GLU A 46 3.67 17.92 6.94
C GLU A 46 2.60 17.83 5.87
N PHE A 47 1.62 16.96 6.09
CA PHE A 47 0.49 16.76 5.19
C PHE A 47 -0.80 17.13 5.92
N THR A 48 -1.73 17.72 5.19
CA THR A 48 -3.07 17.97 5.74
C THR A 48 -3.78 16.62 5.90
N LYS A 49 -4.90 16.63 6.62
CA LYS A 49 -5.71 15.43 6.80
C LYS A 49 -6.17 14.86 5.45
N GLU A 50 -6.60 15.74 4.55
CA GLU A 50 -7.04 15.36 3.22
C GLU A 50 -5.89 14.76 2.40
N GLU A 51 -4.72 15.36 2.48
CA GLU A 51 -3.54 14.84 1.80
C GLU A 51 -3.14 13.46 2.31
N LYS A 52 -3.24 13.24 3.63
CA LYS A 52 -2.96 11.92 4.21
C LYS A 52 -3.91 10.86 3.68
N GLN A 53 -5.19 11.19 3.55
CA GLN A 53 -6.17 10.28 2.97
C GLN A 53 -5.88 10.00 1.51
N ASP A 54 -5.50 11.04 0.76
CA ASP A 54 -5.12 10.88 -0.64
C ASP A 54 -3.89 9.97 -0.79
N LEU A 55 -2.89 10.14 0.08
CA LEU A 55 -1.69 9.31 0.06
C LEU A 55 -2.03 7.84 0.34
N MET A 56 -2.92 7.58 1.30
CA MET A 56 -3.34 6.22 1.59
C MET A 56 -4.12 5.60 0.43
N HIS A 57 -4.93 6.40 -0.25
CA HIS A 57 -5.65 5.94 -1.44
C HIS A 57 -4.67 5.62 -2.58
N ILE A 58 -3.69 6.49 -2.80
CA ILE A 58 -2.63 6.27 -3.79
C ILE A 58 -1.91 4.95 -3.50
N ALA A 59 -1.58 4.71 -2.22
CA ALA A 59 -0.93 3.48 -1.81
C ALA A 59 -1.78 2.25 -2.15
N THR A 60 -3.07 2.31 -1.85
CA THR A 60 -4.00 1.23 -2.15
C THR A 60 -4.04 0.93 -3.66
N CYS A 61 -4.18 1.99 -4.47
CA CYS A 61 -4.17 1.83 -5.92
C CYS A 61 -2.86 1.24 -6.42
N ARG A 62 -1.75 1.72 -5.87
CA ARG A 62 -0.42 1.24 -6.28
C ARG A 62 -0.23 -0.24 -5.99
N VAL A 63 -0.56 -0.68 -4.76
CA VAL A 63 -0.36 -2.09 -4.42
C VAL A 63 -1.28 -3.00 -5.24
N PHE A 64 -2.54 -2.61 -5.45
CA PHE A 64 -3.45 -3.38 -6.28
C PHE A 64 -3.10 -3.31 -7.77
N SER A 65 -2.34 -2.31 -8.21
CA SER A 65 -1.85 -2.27 -9.59
C SER A 65 -0.88 -3.40 -9.89
N LEU A 66 -0.27 -3.99 -8.87
CA LEU A 66 0.63 -5.15 -9.06
C LEU A 66 -0.10 -6.36 -9.62
N SER A 67 -1.41 -6.46 -9.38
CA SER A 67 -2.25 -7.53 -9.93
C SER A 67 -3.19 -7.04 -11.04
N GLY A 68 -2.97 -5.84 -11.55
CA GLY A 68 -3.73 -5.33 -12.68
C GLY A 68 -5.11 -4.76 -12.36
N PHE A 69 -5.43 -4.53 -11.09
CA PHE A 69 -6.73 -3.95 -10.72
C PHE A 69 -6.79 -2.45 -10.96
N TYR A 70 -5.66 -1.80 -10.88
CA TYR A 70 -5.50 -0.37 -11.16
C TYR A 70 -4.35 -0.17 -12.13
N LYS A 71 -4.39 0.95 -12.85
CA LYS A 71 -3.37 1.32 -13.81
C LYS A 71 -2.91 2.74 -13.51
N PHE A 72 -1.60 2.95 -13.46
CA PHE A 72 -1.02 4.29 -13.33
C PHE A 72 -1.30 5.08 -14.61
N THR A 73 -1.87 6.28 -14.47
CA THR A 73 -2.23 7.11 -15.62
C THR A 73 -1.36 8.35 -15.77
N GLY A 74 -0.49 8.62 -14.82
CA GLY A 74 0.41 9.77 -14.87
C GLY A 74 0.32 10.61 -13.61
N ARG A 75 1.04 11.73 -13.61
CA ARG A 75 1.04 12.67 -12.50
C ARG A 75 0.35 13.96 -12.90
N ASP A 76 -0.31 14.62 -11.93
CA ASP A 76 -0.93 15.90 -12.20
C ASP A 76 0.11 17.03 -12.16
N GLU A 77 -0.34 18.28 -12.29
CA GLU A 77 0.54 19.44 -12.33
C GLU A 77 1.36 19.61 -11.05
N GLU A 78 0.84 19.12 -9.92
CA GLU A 78 1.53 19.21 -8.64
C GLU A 78 2.42 17.99 -8.39
N GLY A 79 2.45 17.05 -9.33
CA GLY A 79 3.29 15.87 -9.24
C GLY A 79 2.65 14.69 -8.52
N TRP A 80 1.36 14.74 -8.20
CA TRP A 80 0.67 13.66 -7.52
C TRP A 80 0.27 12.56 -8.49
N PRO A 81 0.53 11.29 -8.15
CA PRO A 81 0.21 10.17 -9.04
C PRO A 81 -1.30 9.91 -9.10
N HIS A 82 -1.77 9.54 -10.28
CA HIS A 82 -3.16 9.18 -10.53
C HIS A 82 -3.26 7.77 -11.07
N PHE A 83 -4.34 7.09 -10.68
CA PHE A 83 -4.60 5.71 -11.08
C PHE A 83 -6.04 5.60 -11.59
N GLU A 84 -6.23 4.67 -12.50
CA GLU A 84 -7.54 4.35 -13.06
C GLU A 84 -7.90 2.91 -12.70
N ALA A 85 -9.14 2.68 -12.26
CA ALA A 85 -9.62 1.33 -11.98
C ALA A 85 -9.81 0.58 -13.31
N VAL A 86 -9.23 -0.62 -13.40
CA VAL A 86 -9.28 -1.44 -14.61
C VAL A 86 -10.33 -2.54 -14.49
N LYS A 87 -10.38 -3.20 -13.33
CA LYS A 87 -11.33 -4.28 -13.07
C LYS A 87 -11.68 -4.31 -11.59
N PRO A 88 -12.85 -4.85 -11.22
CA PRO A 88 -13.23 -4.91 -9.81
C PRO A 88 -12.35 -5.88 -9.02
N ILE A 89 -12.12 -5.54 -7.76
CA ILE A 89 -11.36 -6.39 -6.85
C ILE A 89 -12.29 -7.47 -6.32
N PRO A 90 -11.98 -8.77 -6.53
CA PRO A 90 -12.87 -9.86 -6.14
C PRO A 90 -12.69 -10.23 -4.67
N PHE A 91 -13.46 -9.61 -3.79
CA PHE A 91 -13.50 -10.02 -2.39
C PHE A 91 -14.94 -10.19 -1.95
N ALA A 92 -15.19 -11.22 -1.13
CA ALA A 92 -16.53 -11.57 -0.69
C ALA A 92 -16.95 -10.84 0.59
N ASN A 93 -15.99 -10.44 1.42
CA ASN A 93 -16.25 -9.80 2.71
C ASN A 93 -15.02 -9.03 3.17
N LEU A 94 -15.15 -8.34 4.32
CA LEU A 94 -14.09 -7.51 4.86
C LEU A 94 -12.83 -8.31 5.20
N LYS A 95 -13.00 -9.54 5.66
CA LYS A 95 -11.88 -10.41 6.00
C LYS A 95 -11.04 -10.74 4.76
N GLU A 96 -11.70 -11.05 3.65
CA GLU A 96 -11.02 -11.32 2.39
C GLU A 96 -10.33 -10.07 1.85
N GLN A 97 -10.98 -8.93 1.97
CA GLN A 97 -10.41 -7.64 1.57
C GLN A 97 -9.11 -7.37 2.33
N GLU A 98 -9.11 -7.59 3.63
CA GLU A 98 -7.94 -7.39 4.47
C GLU A 98 -6.80 -8.31 4.06
N LYS A 99 -7.08 -9.57 3.78
CA LYS A 99 -6.07 -10.53 3.32
C LYS A 99 -5.48 -10.11 1.99
N MET A 100 -6.31 -9.69 1.04
CA MET A 100 -5.83 -9.23 -0.26
C MET A 100 -4.93 -8.00 -0.11
N LEU A 101 -5.32 -7.08 0.73
CA LEU A 101 -4.53 -5.86 0.95
C LEU A 101 -3.18 -6.20 1.58
N LYS A 102 -3.16 -7.05 2.60
CA LYS A 102 -1.91 -7.49 3.23
C LYS A 102 -0.96 -8.15 2.22
N TRP A 103 -1.51 -9.06 1.41
CA TRP A 103 -0.70 -9.76 0.41
C TRP A 103 -0.07 -8.76 -0.57
N HIS A 104 -0.86 -7.80 -1.05
CA HIS A 104 -0.37 -6.83 -2.02
C HIS A 104 0.64 -5.86 -1.42
N VAL A 105 0.46 -5.48 -0.15
CA VAL A 105 1.44 -4.65 0.57
C VAL A 105 2.76 -5.39 0.71
N ILE A 106 2.71 -6.67 1.09
CA ILE A 106 3.92 -7.49 1.21
C ILE A 106 4.63 -7.59 -0.15
N GLU A 107 3.88 -7.83 -1.22
CA GLU A 107 4.44 -7.89 -2.58
C GLU A 107 5.11 -6.57 -2.97
N TYR A 108 4.48 -5.45 -2.62
CA TYR A 108 5.06 -4.15 -2.91
C TYR A 108 6.45 -3.99 -2.31
N PHE A 109 6.61 -4.34 -1.04
CA PHE A 109 7.91 -4.22 -0.37
C PHE A 109 8.91 -5.25 -0.90
N ASN A 110 8.46 -6.44 -1.25
CA ASN A 110 9.34 -7.46 -1.84
C ASN A 110 9.91 -6.99 -3.18
N ARG A 111 9.09 -6.38 -4.01
CA ARG A 111 9.53 -5.86 -5.31
C ARG A 111 10.42 -4.63 -5.19
N ALA A 112 10.20 -3.82 -4.16
CA ALA A 112 11.02 -2.64 -3.92
C ALA A 112 12.46 -2.99 -3.56
N ASP A 113 12.68 -4.20 -3.02
CA ASP A 113 14.00 -4.67 -2.63
C ASP A 113 14.78 -5.31 -3.79
N GLU A 114 14.17 -5.45 -4.96
CA GLU A 114 14.80 -6.06 -6.14
C GLU A 114 15.70 -5.09 -6.93
#